data_7c24eb5370b82d63273fc1f5f25dd584
#
_entry.id   7c24eb5370b82d63273fc1f5f25dd584
#
_cell.length_a   1.000
_cell.length_b   1.000
_cell.length_c   1.000
_cell.angle_alpha   90.00
_cell.angle_beta   90.00
_cell.angle_gamma   90.00
#
_symmetry.space_group_name_H-M   'P 1'
#
loop_
_entity.id
_entity.type
_entity.pdbx_description
1 polymer ?
#
loop_
_entity_poly.entity_id
_entity_poly.type
_entity_poly.pdbx_seq_one_letter_code
_entity_poly.pdbx_strand_id
1 'polypeptide(L)'
;MARKKKLKVGNLLLTLNVIAILGTLGFYSSRLIKYYKLEHNKNGEQDSSLLVDKLFKKKQYVDLTKGLVCDEDNGTCKYKGNVTDNYLKYSGMLYRIIGIDNKNNAVAVSEDVVTLMYTGLENGYDKSYINKWLNKSDLDHSGIYESVLYDEDTLDYTRSCEDSIDDLEKITCEEINSNNKISLLSLYDYKEAGGKSSFLNNGQSYFLLSRDKDGNAYYITPEGDISVNKNLNTVAGVRPVITINYNTELLSGKGTKENPYIIEKHDIKTLADAYVNNYVEFDGQVFKIVNKDDESVKLASVEVLKDGENNYETYFSKTTNKYVKNSNISNYLNGTYLNSFESKDLILEKPWYVGNLELGALDYINKYKESSKLKIGMLGLADMFVQDLNNIFTISRGIESSDVIMIIKEDGTVFSDAISNNHNVRSAFYVSNKIEIASGDGSLKSPFKLGGVKDEESE
;
A
#
# COMPACT_ATOMS: atom_id res chain seq x y z
N MET A 1 -73.28 29.91 15.07
CA MET A 1 -72.45 30.21 13.91
C MET A 1 -70.96 30.27 14.34
N ALA A 2 -70.21 29.23 14.10
CA ALA A 2 -68.80 29.15 14.44
C ALA A 2 -67.93 29.64 13.25
N ARG A 3 -67.24 30.74 13.39
CA ARG A 3 -66.29 31.26 12.41
C ARG A 3 -65.03 30.36 12.37
N LYS A 4 -64.85 29.54 11.34
CA LYS A 4 -63.59 28.86 11.04
C LYS A 4 -62.51 29.92 10.70
N LYS A 5 -61.52 30.07 11.57
CA LYS A 5 -60.29 30.83 11.27
C LYS A 5 -59.50 30.06 10.20
N LYS A 6 -59.43 30.58 8.98
CA LYS A 6 -58.48 30.11 7.97
C LYS A 6 -57.06 30.45 8.43
N LEU A 7 -56.28 29.48 8.85
CA LEU A 7 -54.86 29.67 9.03
C LEU A 7 -54.23 30.02 7.69
N LYS A 8 -53.58 31.16 7.58
CA LYS A 8 -52.88 31.56 6.35
C LYS A 8 -51.64 30.69 6.19
N VAL A 9 -51.63 29.78 5.24
CA VAL A 9 -50.52 28.84 4.92
C VAL A 9 -49.20 29.59 4.79
N GLY A 10 -49.18 30.82 4.29
CA GLY A 10 -47.95 31.63 4.19
C GLY A 10 -47.29 31.98 5.54
N ASN A 11 -48.07 32.20 6.60
CA ASN A 11 -47.50 32.46 7.92
C ASN A 11 -46.93 31.20 8.56
N LEU A 12 -47.49 30.03 8.28
CA LEU A 12 -46.98 28.74 8.75
C LEU A 12 -45.60 28.43 8.08
N LEU A 13 -45.49 28.63 6.75
CA LEU A 13 -44.24 28.45 6.01
C LEU A 13 -43.15 29.41 6.48
N LEU A 14 -43.51 30.67 6.73
CA LEU A 14 -42.55 31.67 7.24
C LEU A 14 -42.04 31.28 8.65
N THR A 15 -42.92 30.79 9.50
CA THR A 15 -42.54 30.35 10.87
C THR A 15 -41.62 29.12 10.82
N LEU A 16 -41.91 28.15 9.94
CA LEU A 16 -41.05 26.96 9.76
C LEU A 16 -39.66 27.33 9.23
N ASN A 17 -39.58 28.25 8.27
CA ASN A 17 -38.30 28.73 7.76
C ASN A 17 -37.50 29.49 8.84
N VAL A 18 -38.13 30.31 9.65
CA VAL A 18 -37.47 31.02 10.77
C VAL A 18 -36.95 30.03 11.82
N ILE A 19 -37.72 28.99 12.14
CA ILE A 19 -37.29 27.94 13.09
C ILE A 19 -36.11 27.16 12.52
N ALA A 20 -36.11 26.81 11.20
CA ALA A 20 -35.02 26.15 10.55
C ALA A 20 -33.72 27.00 10.54
N ILE A 21 -33.84 28.29 10.24
CA ILE A 21 -32.71 29.24 10.27
C ILE A 21 -32.17 29.40 11.71
N LEU A 22 -33.04 29.53 12.70
CA LEU A 22 -32.61 29.62 14.10
C LEU A 22 -31.97 28.33 14.61
N GLY A 23 -32.49 27.17 14.16
CA GLY A 23 -31.89 25.87 14.46
C GLY A 23 -30.49 25.72 13.86
N THR A 24 -30.31 26.10 12.60
CA THR A 24 -28.98 26.09 11.94
C THR A 24 -28.01 27.08 12.58
N LEU A 25 -28.46 28.31 12.88
CA LEU A 25 -27.65 29.31 13.61
C LEU A 25 -27.27 28.83 15.02
N GLY A 26 -28.19 28.18 15.73
CA GLY A 26 -27.92 27.59 17.05
C GLY A 26 -26.88 26.48 16.99
N PHE A 27 -26.98 25.62 15.97
CA PHE A 27 -26.02 24.55 15.74
C PHE A 27 -24.62 25.08 15.39
N TYR A 28 -24.52 26.09 14.50
CA TYR A 28 -23.25 26.72 14.17
C TYR A 28 -22.65 27.49 15.33
N SER A 29 -23.50 28.20 16.13
CA SER A 29 -23.02 28.95 17.30
C SER A 29 -22.50 28.03 18.41
N SER A 30 -23.16 26.90 18.66
CA SER A 30 -22.70 25.94 19.65
C SER A 30 -21.33 25.33 19.26
N ARG A 31 -21.12 25.04 17.95
CA ARG A 31 -19.83 24.57 17.42
C ARG A 31 -18.74 25.64 17.49
N LEU A 32 -19.07 26.88 17.18
CA LEU A 32 -18.13 28.01 17.31
C LEU A 32 -17.73 28.25 18.77
N ILE A 33 -18.69 28.16 19.71
CA ILE A 33 -18.40 28.29 21.15
C ILE A 33 -17.50 27.13 21.63
N LYS A 34 -17.73 25.93 21.15
CA LYS A 34 -16.89 24.76 21.46
C LYS A 34 -15.47 24.94 20.91
N TYR A 35 -15.35 25.47 19.69
CA TYR A 35 -14.07 25.82 19.06
C TYR A 35 -13.36 26.92 19.88
N TYR A 36 -14.03 28.00 20.24
CA TYR A 36 -13.47 29.07 21.09
C TYR A 36 -13.04 28.56 22.46
N LYS A 37 -13.80 27.69 23.10
CA LYS A 37 -13.42 27.09 24.39
C LYS A 37 -12.17 26.21 24.29
N LEU A 38 -12.04 25.43 23.23
CA LEU A 38 -10.84 24.60 22.95
C LEU A 38 -9.62 25.47 22.64
N GLU A 39 -9.80 26.58 21.91
CA GLU A 39 -8.71 27.50 21.57
C GLU A 39 -8.24 28.34 22.79
N HIS A 40 -9.13 28.64 23.73
CA HIS A 40 -8.81 29.44 24.94
C HIS A 40 -8.35 28.60 26.14
N ASN A 41 -8.59 27.28 26.14
CA ASN A 41 -7.97 26.37 27.12
C ASN A 41 -6.49 26.06 26.84
N LYS A 42 -5.93 26.59 25.75
CA LYS A 42 -4.50 26.39 25.37
C LYS A 42 -3.47 27.10 26.29
N ASN A 43 -3.90 27.86 27.24
CA ASN A 43 -2.98 28.64 28.12
C ASN A 43 -2.42 27.83 29.30
N GLY A 44 -2.18 26.54 29.14
CA GLY A 44 -1.60 25.71 30.21
C GLY A 44 -1.22 24.26 29.80
N GLU A 45 -1.55 23.82 28.61
CA GLU A 45 -1.16 22.48 28.16
C GLU A 45 0.25 22.50 27.61
N GLN A 46 1.12 21.69 28.22
CA GLN A 46 2.38 21.26 27.66
C GLN A 46 2.11 20.72 26.25
N ASP A 47 2.80 21.23 25.23
CA ASP A 47 2.56 20.81 23.84
C ASP A 47 2.92 19.30 23.74
N SER A 48 1.88 18.47 23.66
CA SER A 48 2.07 17.01 23.60
C SER A 48 2.87 16.64 22.35
N SER A 49 3.87 15.78 22.53
CA SER A 49 4.70 15.25 21.45
C SER A 49 4.01 14.10 20.69
N LEU A 50 2.79 13.69 21.07
CA LEU A 50 2.11 12.56 20.46
C LEU A 50 1.52 12.89 19.08
N LEU A 51 1.61 11.93 18.15
CA LEU A 51 1.03 12.06 16.83
C LEU A 51 -0.48 12.36 16.89
N VAL A 52 -1.22 11.59 17.66
CA VAL A 52 -2.69 11.72 17.74
C VAL A 52 -3.14 13.07 18.30
N ASP A 53 -2.41 13.62 19.26
CA ASP A 53 -2.72 14.95 19.79
C ASP A 53 -2.51 16.04 18.74
N LYS A 54 -1.49 15.88 17.88
CA LYS A 54 -1.28 16.75 16.74
C LYS A 54 -2.43 16.67 15.73
N LEU A 55 -2.95 15.45 15.49
CA LEU A 55 -4.10 15.24 14.61
C LEU A 55 -5.37 15.85 15.21
N PHE A 56 -5.64 15.67 16.50
CA PHE A 56 -6.81 16.26 17.16
C PHE A 56 -6.84 17.78 17.07
N LYS A 57 -5.69 18.46 17.04
CA LYS A 57 -5.62 19.93 16.81
C LYS A 57 -6.15 20.34 15.42
N LYS A 58 -6.30 19.40 14.47
CA LYS A 58 -6.83 19.63 13.12
C LYS A 58 -8.32 19.34 12.96
N LYS A 59 -9.02 18.98 14.04
CA LYS A 59 -10.47 18.71 14.01
C LYS A 59 -11.26 19.83 13.34
N GLN A 60 -12.17 19.45 12.43
CA GLN A 60 -13.11 20.36 11.79
C GLN A 60 -14.42 20.43 12.58
N TYR A 61 -14.91 21.62 12.77
CA TYR A 61 -16.17 21.87 13.50
C TYR A 61 -17.22 22.58 12.65
N VAL A 62 -16.83 23.15 11.52
CA VAL A 62 -17.67 23.93 10.64
C VAL A 62 -17.93 23.21 9.33
N ASP A 63 -16.90 22.93 8.57
CA ASP A 63 -16.99 22.15 7.32
C ASP A 63 -16.78 20.67 7.62
N LEU A 64 -17.86 19.91 7.61
CA LEU A 64 -17.84 18.47 7.86
C LEU A 64 -17.62 17.63 6.60
N THR A 65 -17.39 18.27 5.47
CA THR A 65 -17.11 17.60 4.19
C THR A 65 -15.63 17.51 3.88
N LYS A 66 -14.76 18.24 4.62
CA LYS A 66 -13.32 18.31 4.36
C LYS A 66 -12.51 18.40 5.66
N GLY A 67 -11.38 17.70 5.71
CA GLY A 67 -10.49 17.68 6.89
C GLY A 67 -10.81 16.57 7.86
N LEU A 68 -10.27 16.63 9.07
CA LEU A 68 -10.50 15.63 10.12
C LEU A 68 -11.84 15.90 10.83
N VAL A 69 -12.84 15.10 10.54
CA VAL A 69 -14.20 15.19 11.09
C VAL A 69 -14.40 14.08 12.10
N CYS A 70 -14.85 14.43 13.31
CA CYS A 70 -15.04 13.46 14.39
C CYS A 70 -16.52 13.27 14.68
N ASP A 71 -16.90 12.02 14.91
CA ASP A 71 -18.17 11.60 15.47
C ASP A 71 -18.00 11.50 16.98
N GLU A 72 -18.72 12.35 17.71
CA GLU A 72 -18.62 12.43 19.17
C GLU A 72 -19.34 11.26 19.86
N ASP A 73 -20.31 10.63 19.19
CA ASP A 73 -21.11 9.55 19.77
C ASP A 73 -20.31 8.23 19.83
N ASN A 74 -19.48 7.98 18.83
CA ASN A 74 -18.65 6.75 18.77
C ASN A 74 -17.15 7.01 19.03
N GLY A 75 -16.73 8.26 19.19
CA GLY A 75 -15.34 8.64 19.49
C GLY A 75 -14.36 8.45 18.34
N THR A 76 -14.83 8.28 17.10
CA THR A 76 -13.98 8.11 15.93
C THR A 76 -13.82 9.39 15.11
N CYS A 77 -12.72 9.54 14.40
CA CYS A 77 -12.52 10.65 13.47
C CYS A 77 -12.12 10.11 12.09
N LYS A 78 -12.60 10.76 11.03
CA LYS A 78 -12.26 10.41 9.64
C LYS A 78 -11.78 11.65 8.87
N TYR A 79 -10.74 11.48 8.07
CA TYR A 79 -10.35 12.49 7.08
C TYR A 79 -11.31 12.45 5.90
N LYS A 80 -11.87 13.60 5.50
CA LYS A 80 -12.84 13.74 4.40
C LYS A 80 -12.32 14.69 3.32
N GLY A 81 -12.76 14.45 2.08
CA GLY A 81 -12.44 15.29 0.94
C GLY A 81 -10.99 15.17 0.46
N ASN A 82 -10.59 16.06 -0.42
CA ASN A 82 -9.21 16.10 -0.91
C ASN A 82 -8.32 16.91 0.04
N VAL A 83 -7.78 16.24 1.06
CA VAL A 83 -6.85 16.82 2.05
C VAL A 83 -5.40 16.60 1.62
N THR A 84 -4.49 17.47 2.08
CA THR A 84 -3.07 17.48 1.69
C THR A 84 -2.12 17.50 2.88
N ASP A 85 -2.63 17.30 4.09
CA ASP A 85 -1.90 17.48 5.34
C ASP A 85 -2.05 16.30 6.31
N ASN A 86 -2.29 15.10 5.76
CA ASN A 86 -2.45 13.84 6.48
C ASN A 86 -1.41 12.79 6.06
N TYR A 87 -0.25 13.21 5.56
CA TYR A 87 0.83 12.32 5.18
C TYR A 87 1.68 11.90 6.37
N LEU A 88 2.02 10.61 6.41
CA LEU A 88 2.90 9.95 7.37
C LEU A 88 3.98 9.19 6.60
N LYS A 89 5.24 9.32 6.97
CA LYS A 89 6.31 8.46 6.48
C LYS A 89 6.62 7.42 7.54
N TYR A 90 6.53 6.13 7.18
CA TYR A 90 6.76 5.02 8.08
C TYR A 90 7.32 3.82 7.32
N SER A 91 8.31 3.14 7.88
CA SER A 91 9.00 2.00 7.23
C SER A 91 9.47 2.31 5.80
N GLY A 92 10.01 3.51 5.57
CA GLY A 92 10.46 3.96 4.25
C GLY A 92 9.34 4.25 3.25
N MET A 93 8.08 4.05 3.61
CA MET A 93 6.91 4.22 2.76
C MET A 93 6.10 5.45 3.16
N LEU A 94 5.37 6.01 2.20
CA LEU A 94 4.46 7.12 2.42
C LEU A 94 3.04 6.58 2.64
N TYR A 95 2.42 7.02 3.71
CA TYR A 95 1.04 6.69 4.08
C TYR A 95 0.16 7.95 4.10
N ARG A 96 -1.14 7.72 4.05
CA ARG A 96 -2.17 8.72 4.32
C ARG A 96 -2.94 8.32 5.57
N ILE A 97 -2.94 9.17 6.58
CA ILE A 97 -3.79 8.95 7.76
C ILE A 97 -5.24 9.11 7.32
N ILE A 98 -6.05 8.06 7.49
CA ILE A 98 -7.46 8.06 7.12
C ILE A 98 -8.37 8.45 8.28
N GLY A 99 -7.88 8.32 9.50
CA GLY A 99 -8.66 8.70 10.68
C GLY A 99 -8.02 8.31 12.00
N ILE A 100 -8.83 8.41 13.05
CA ILE A 100 -8.50 8.00 14.42
C ILE A 100 -9.63 7.09 14.88
N ASP A 101 -9.28 5.91 15.44
CA ASP A 101 -10.25 4.96 15.96
C ASP A 101 -10.78 5.39 17.35
N ASN A 102 -11.74 4.64 17.89
CA ASN A 102 -12.35 4.93 19.20
C ASN A 102 -11.44 4.67 20.41
N LYS A 103 -10.24 4.11 20.16
CA LYS A 103 -9.19 3.96 21.18
C LYS A 103 -8.09 5.01 21.01
N ASN A 104 -8.34 6.00 20.17
CA ASN A 104 -7.43 7.09 19.79
C ASN A 104 -6.21 6.66 18.97
N ASN A 105 -6.19 5.47 18.37
CA ASN A 105 -5.10 5.07 17.47
C ASN A 105 -5.27 5.71 16.10
N ALA A 106 -4.17 6.12 15.48
CA ALA A 106 -4.20 6.64 14.12
C ALA A 106 -4.23 5.47 13.10
N VAL A 107 -5.15 5.52 12.15
CA VAL A 107 -5.28 4.53 11.08
C VAL A 107 -4.76 5.14 9.79
N ALA A 108 -3.87 4.43 9.10
CA ALA A 108 -3.21 4.93 7.90
C ALA A 108 -3.18 3.88 6.79
N VAL A 109 -3.34 4.34 5.54
CA VAL A 109 -3.25 3.54 4.31
C VAL A 109 -2.03 3.95 3.50
N SER A 110 -1.36 3.05 2.81
CA SER A 110 -0.27 3.42 1.90
C SER A 110 -0.74 4.44 0.85
N GLU A 111 0.08 5.45 0.55
CA GLU A 111 -0.24 6.44 -0.49
C GLU A 111 -0.38 5.76 -1.85
N ASP A 112 0.59 4.92 -2.20
CA ASP A 112 0.61 4.19 -3.45
C ASP A 112 0.31 2.71 -3.25
N VAL A 113 -0.06 2.06 -4.33
CA VAL A 113 -0.10 0.60 -4.45
C VAL A 113 1.29 0.03 -4.22
N VAL A 114 1.41 -0.95 -3.34
CA VAL A 114 2.70 -1.57 -2.99
C VAL A 114 2.99 -2.85 -3.77
N THR A 115 1.97 -3.51 -4.30
CA THR A 115 2.09 -4.69 -5.18
C THR A 115 0.86 -4.86 -6.03
N LEU A 116 0.94 -5.75 -7.03
CA LEU A 116 -0.16 -6.16 -7.90
C LEU A 116 -0.45 -7.63 -7.67
N MET A 117 -1.71 -8.00 -7.45
CA MET A 117 -2.08 -9.40 -7.16
C MET A 117 -3.50 -9.74 -7.62
N TYR A 118 -3.80 -11.04 -7.58
CA TYR A 118 -5.17 -11.57 -7.58
C TYR A 118 -5.69 -11.66 -6.15
N THR A 119 -7.02 -11.61 -5.98
CA THR A 119 -7.63 -11.81 -4.66
C THR A 119 -7.58 -13.26 -4.18
N GLY A 120 -7.53 -14.22 -5.11
CA GLY A 120 -7.58 -15.65 -4.82
C GLY A 120 -8.97 -16.25 -5.01
N LEU A 121 -9.04 -17.59 -4.91
CA LEU A 121 -10.23 -18.39 -5.19
C LEU A 121 -11.21 -18.47 -4.01
N GLU A 122 -10.75 -18.15 -2.80
CA GLU A 122 -11.55 -18.30 -1.59
C GLU A 122 -12.29 -17.01 -1.22
N ASN A 123 -13.51 -17.17 -0.73
CA ASN A 123 -14.33 -16.07 -0.26
C ASN A 123 -13.84 -15.56 1.10
N GLY A 124 -13.87 -14.24 1.30
CA GLY A 124 -13.46 -13.58 2.52
C GLY A 124 -11.99 -13.12 2.51
N TYR A 125 -11.74 -12.02 3.24
CA TYR A 125 -10.40 -11.45 3.34
C TYR A 125 -9.41 -12.38 4.02
N ASP A 126 -9.81 -13.01 5.13
CA ASP A 126 -8.93 -13.86 5.94
C ASP A 126 -8.31 -15.03 5.17
N LYS A 127 -8.99 -15.50 4.12
CA LYS A 127 -8.52 -16.58 3.26
C LYS A 127 -7.88 -16.11 1.98
N SER A 128 -7.94 -14.81 1.70
CA SER A 128 -7.45 -14.24 0.45
C SER A 128 -5.92 -14.35 0.33
N TYR A 129 -5.43 -14.32 -0.90
CA TYR A 129 -4.01 -14.25 -1.18
C TYR A 129 -3.39 -12.96 -0.69
N ILE A 130 -4.14 -11.87 -0.76
CA ILE A 130 -3.72 -10.55 -0.30
C ILE A 130 -3.46 -10.59 1.21
N ASN A 131 -4.37 -11.19 2.00
CA ASN A 131 -4.14 -11.30 3.44
C ASN A 131 -2.89 -12.11 3.77
N LYS A 132 -2.68 -13.24 3.09
CA LYS A 132 -1.51 -14.09 3.30
C LYS A 132 -0.19 -13.41 2.90
N TRP A 133 -0.23 -12.57 1.88
CA TRP A 133 0.91 -11.75 1.48
C TRP A 133 1.19 -10.61 2.46
N LEU A 134 0.15 -10.03 3.04
CA LEU A 134 0.25 -8.91 3.99
C LEU A 134 0.69 -9.38 5.36
N ASN A 135 0.09 -10.45 5.89
CA ASN A 135 0.18 -10.84 7.29
C ASN A 135 0.89 -12.17 7.46
N LYS A 136 1.36 -12.39 8.68
CA LYS A 136 1.91 -13.66 9.11
C LYS A 136 0.87 -14.77 8.97
N SER A 137 1.24 -15.87 8.33
CA SER A 137 0.37 -17.04 8.22
C SER A 137 0.69 -18.07 9.30
N ASP A 138 -0.31 -18.89 9.69
CA ASP A 138 -0.14 -20.01 10.64
C ASP A 138 0.81 -21.11 10.12
N LEU A 139 1.32 -20.99 8.91
CA LEU A 139 2.15 -21.98 8.21
C LEU A 139 3.65 -21.66 8.23
N ASP A 140 4.17 -21.09 9.30
CA ASP A 140 5.59 -20.72 9.49
C ASP A 140 6.15 -19.69 8.48
N HIS A 141 5.28 -18.88 7.87
CA HIS A 141 5.71 -17.82 6.96
C HIS A 141 5.25 -16.46 7.43
N SER A 142 6.18 -15.54 7.60
CA SER A 142 5.85 -14.12 7.72
C SER A 142 5.24 -13.63 6.40
N GLY A 143 4.19 -12.82 6.46
CA GLY A 143 3.72 -12.09 5.30
C GLY A 143 4.84 -11.22 4.75
N ILE A 144 4.96 -11.12 3.42
CA ILE A 144 6.03 -10.33 2.79
C ILE A 144 5.98 -8.89 3.27
N TYR A 145 4.77 -8.32 3.38
CA TYR A 145 4.62 -6.94 3.81
C TYR A 145 4.89 -6.75 5.29
N GLU A 146 4.40 -7.64 6.15
CA GLU A 146 4.66 -7.60 7.59
C GLU A 146 6.15 -7.70 7.91
N SER A 147 6.89 -8.55 7.18
CA SER A 147 8.33 -8.74 7.39
C SER A 147 9.20 -7.53 7.11
N VAL A 148 8.68 -6.53 6.40
CA VAL A 148 9.40 -5.29 6.05
C VAL A 148 8.90 -4.06 6.80
N LEU A 149 7.85 -4.21 7.63
CA LEU A 149 7.38 -3.13 8.49
C LEU A 149 8.27 -3.01 9.73
N TYR A 150 8.57 -1.77 10.07
CA TYR A 150 9.12 -1.45 11.39
C TYR A 150 8.02 -1.63 12.44
N ASP A 151 8.29 -2.35 13.51
CA ASP A 151 7.25 -2.98 14.31
C ASP A 151 6.90 -2.25 15.62
N GLU A 152 7.71 -1.24 16.02
CA GLU A 152 7.58 -0.65 17.36
C GLU A 152 6.27 0.15 17.57
N ASP A 153 5.77 0.82 16.54
CA ASP A 153 4.65 1.74 16.64
C ASP A 153 3.32 1.20 16.08
N THR A 154 3.34 0.03 15.44
CA THR A 154 2.14 -0.57 14.88
C THR A 154 1.48 -1.54 15.85
N LEU A 155 0.15 -1.59 15.84
CA LEU A 155 -0.63 -2.54 16.64
C LEU A 155 -0.79 -3.86 15.90
N ASP A 156 -0.83 -4.96 16.68
CA ASP A 156 -1.03 -6.32 16.16
C ASP A 156 -2.44 -6.59 15.62
N TYR A 157 -3.25 -5.58 15.53
CA TYR A 157 -4.58 -5.65 14.93
C TYR A 157 -4.89 -4.38 14.16
N THR A 158 -5.66 -4.53 13.10
CA THR A 158 -6.24 -3.41 12.36
C THR A 158 -7.75 -3.48 12.46
N ARG A 159 -8.36 -2.33 12.74
CA ARG A 159 -9.79 -2.19 12.77
C ARG A 159 -10.31 -1.98 11.35
N SER A 160 -11.23 -2.81 10.92
CA SER A 160 -11.82 -2.72 9.59
C SER A 160 -13.30 -3.03 9.61
N CYS A 161 -14.00 -2.52 8.61
CA CYS A 161 -15.39 -2.86 8.33
C CYS A 161 -15.39 -3.95 7.24
N GLU A 162 -15.41 -5.20 7.64
CA GLU A 162 -15.57 -6.31 6.71
C GLU A 162 -17.06 -6.59 6.54
N ASP A 163 -17.67 -6.07 5.48
CA ASP A 163 -19.08 -6.27 5.22
C ASP A 163 -19.31 -6.96 3.89
N SER A 164 -20.28 -7.88 3.90
CA SER A 164 -20.98 -8.30 2.68
C SER A 164 -21.96 -7.21 2.31
N ILE A 165 -21.68 -6.47 1.24
CA ILE A 165 -22.42 -5.28 0.86
C ILE A 165 -23.34 -5.61 -0.30
N ASP A 166 -24.66 -5.57 -0.06
CA ASP A 166 -25.68 -5.78 -1.07
C ASP A 166 -26.16 -4.47 -1.72
N ASP A 167 -26.13 -3.39 -0.97
CA ASP A 167 -26.64 -2.08 -1.38
C ASP A 167 -25.59 -1.00 -1.15
N LEU A 168 -25.03 -0.49 -2.23
CA LEU A 168 -24.01 0.57 -2.18
C LEU A 168 -24.52 1.88 -1.57
N GLU A 169 -25.84 2.10 -1.48
CA GLU A 169 -26.43 3.30 -0.87
C GLU A 169 -26.57 3.17 0.66
N LYS A 170 -26.46 1.95 1.21
CA LYS A 170 -26.68 1.66 2.63
C LYS A 170 -25.49 0.95 3.27
N ILE A 171 -24.31 1.47 3.06
CA ILE A 171 -23.10 0.90 3.65
C ILE A 171 -23.00 1.35 5.11
N THR A 172 -23.01 0.37 6.00
CA THR A 172 -22.74 0.56 7.43
C THR A 172 -21.41 -0.11 7.78
N CYS A 173 -20.78 0.32 8.84
CA CYS A 173 -19.61 -0.35 9.39
C CYS A 173 -20.01 -1.04 10.69
N GLU A 174 -20.17 -2.37 10.63
CA GLU A 174 -20.09 -3.18 11.84
C GLU A 174 -18.60 -3.44 12.10
N GLU A 175 -18.07 -2.84 13.17
CA GLU A 175 -16.65 -2.91 13.47
C GLU A 175 -16.23 -4.34 13.82
N ILE A 176 -15.42 -4.93 12.96
CA ILE A 176 -14.78 -6.22 13.19
C ILE A 176 -13.36 -5.96 13.69
N ASN A 177 -13.02 -6.51 14.86
CA ASN A 177 -11.63 -6.64 15.27
C ASN A 177 -11.01 -7.74 14.40
N SER A 178 -10.29 -7.37 13.36
CA SER A 178 -9.51 -8.34 12.63
C SER A 178 -8.30 -8.72 13.49
N ASN A 179 -8.00 -10.02 13.58
CA ASN A 179 -6.76 -10.50 14.18
C ASN A 179 -5.55 -10.26 13.27
N ASN A 180 -5.75 -9.53 12.18
CA ASN A 180 -4.72 -9.22 11.21
C ASN A 180 -4.08 -7.89 11.56
N LYS A 181 -2.76 -7.84 11.62
CA LYS A 181 -1.98 -6.62 11.85
C LYS A 181 -2.18 -5.61 10.73
N ILE A 182 -2.31 -6.09 9.51
CA ILE A 182 -2.41 -5.29 8.30
C ILE A 182 -3.72 -5.65 7.58
N SER A 183 -4.44 -4.63 7.14
CA SER A 183 -5.72 -4.76 6.46
C SER A 183 -5.72 -4.02 5.11
N LEU A 184 -6.88 -3.91 4.49
CA LEU A 184 -7.17 -3.07 3.34
C LEU A 184 -8.20 -2.00 3.72
N LEU A 185 -8.34 -0.97 2.89
CA LEU A 185 -9.46 -0.04 3.00
C LEU A 185 -10.78 -0.78 2.83
N SER A 186 -11.76 -0.46 3.67
CA SER A 186 -13.14 -0.90 3.44
C SER A 186 -13.85 0.04 2.43
N LEU A 187 -14.93 -0.44 1.86
CA LEU A 187 -15.79 0.38 1.02
C LEU A 187 -16.43 1.53 1.83
N TYR A 188 -16.71 1.27 3.11
CA TYR A 188 -17.17 2.29 4.05
C TYR A 188 -16.14 3.43 4.19
N ASP A 189 -14.86 3.10 4.44
CA ASP A 189 -13.79 4.11 4.57
C ASP A 189 -13.65 4.95 3.30
N TYR A 190 -13.72 4.31 2.13
CA TYR A 190 -13.64 5.00 0.85
C TYR A 190 -14.79 6.00 0.66
N LYS A 191 -16.03 5.60 0.95
CA LYS A 191 -17.20 6.46 0.83
C LYS A 191 -17.23 7.57 1.88
N GLU A 192 -16.91 7.26 3.13
CA GLU A 192 -16.85 8.26 4.20
C GLU A 192 -15.78 9.32 3.96
N ALA A 193 -14.68 8.97 3.32
CA ALA A 193 -13.67 9.94 2.90
C ALA A 193 -14.15 10.87 1.78
N GLY A 194 -15.24 10.54 1.07
CA GLY A 194 -15.78 11.29 -0.07
C GLY A 194 -15.61 10.60 -1.43
N GLY A 195 -15.26 9.31 -1.43
CA GLY A 195 -15.16 8.46 -2.62
C GLY A 195 -14.21 9.03 -3.67
N LYS A 196 -14.66 9.11 -4.90
CA LYS A 196 -13.92 9.63 -6.06
C LYS A 196 -13.34 11.03 -5.89
N SER A 197 -13.95 11.86 -5.04
CA SER A 197 -13.52 13.24 -4.79
C SER A 197 -12.59 13.36 -3.58
N SER A 198 -12.19 12.25 -2.97
CA SER A 198 -11.32 12.22 -1.80
C SER A 198 -9.85 11.98 -2.15
N PHE A 199 -9.00 12.21 -1.17
CA PHE A 199 -7.58 11.90 -1.24
C PHE A 199 -7.28 10.41 -1.44
N LEU A 200 -8.25 9.51 -1.25
CA LEU A 200 -8.10 8.08 -1.44
C LEU A 200 -8.10 7.67 -2.92
N ASN A 201 -8.67 8.52 -3.80
CA ASN A 201 -8.56 8.34 -5.24
C ASN A 201 -7.23 8.93 -5.71
N ASN A 202 -6.21 8.08 -5.86
CA ASN A 202 -4.86 8.44 -6.26
C ASN A 202 -4.54 8.12 -7.74
N GLY A 203 -5.55 7.75 -8.54
CA GLY A 203 -5.39 7.38 -9.95
C GLY A 203 -4.89 5.95 -10.18
N GLN A 204 -4.81 5.13 -9.13
CA GLN A 204 -4.42 3.71 -9.22
C GLN A 204 -5.61 2.80 -8.96
N SER A 205 -5.60 1.61 -9.58
CA SER A 205 -6.56 0.57 -9.26
C SER A 205 -6.11 -0.23 -8.04
N TYR A 206 -7.01 -0.48 -7.07
CA TYR A 206 -6.68 -1.25 -5.87
C TYR A 206 -7.88 -1.96 -5.26
N PHE A 207 -7.62 -3.13 -4.67
CA PHE A 207 -8.66 -3.90 -3.97
C PHE A 207 -9.06 -3.28 -2.65
N LEU A 208 -10.33 -3.51 -2.30
CA LEU A 208 -10.90 -3.20 -1.00
C LEU A 208 -11.07 -4.48 -0.16
N LEU A 209 -11.22 -4.29 1.14
CA LEU A 209 -11.57 -5.34 2.09
C LEU A 209 -12.96 -5.91 1.82
N SER A 210 -13.91 -5.01 1.58
CA SER A 210 -15.34 -5.31 1.41
C SER A 210 -15.65 -6.19 0.22
N ARG A 211 -16.70 -7.00 0.34
CA ARG A 211 -17.14 -7.94 -0.69
C ARG A 211 -18.61 -7.78 -0.98
N ASP A 212 -19.04 -8.20 -2.17
CA ASP A 212 -20.44 -8.30 -2.49
C ASP A 212 -21.07 -9.55 -1.83
N LYS A 213 -22.40 -9.71 -1.96
CA LYS A 213 -23.15 -10.85 -1.42
C LYS A 213 -22.68 -12.21 -1.95
N ASP A 214 -22.04 -12.24 -3.12
CA ASP A 214 -21.53 -13.45 -3.75
C ASP A 214 -20.08 -13.74 -3.35
N GLY A 215 -19.48 -12.87 -2.47
CA GLY A 215 -18.12 -12.99 -1.98
C GLY A 215 -17.05 -12.39 -2.90
N ASN A 216 -17.44 -11.69 -3.97
CA ASN A 216 -16.50 -11.04 -4.86
C ASN A 216 -15.95 -9.75 -4.24
N ALA A 217 -14.62 -9.54 -4.35
CA ALA A 217 -13.99 -8.35 -3.81
C ALA A 217 -14.39 -7.09 -4.58
N TYR A 218 -14.66 -6.01 -3.86
CA TYR A 218 -14.71 -4.68 -4.46
C TYR A 218 -13.29 -4.19 -4.74
N TYR A 219 -13.16 -3.37 -5.77
CA TYR A 219 -11.94 -2.62 -6.08
C TYR A 219 -12.28 -1.24 -6.62
N ILE A 220 -11.32 -0.33 -6.51
CA ILE A 220 -11.41 1.02 -7.06
C ILE A 220 -10.68 1.02 -8.41
N THR A 221 -11.30 1.62 -9.43
CA THR A 221 -10.67 1.83 -10.73
C THR A 221 -9.73 3.04 -10.69
N PRO A 222 -8.85 3.24 -11.68
CA PRO A 222 -8.01 4.45 -11.75
C PRO A 222 -8.82 5.75 -11.76
N GLU A 223 -10.04 5.73 -12.30
CA GLU A 223 -10.96 6.87 -12.33
C GLU A 223 -11.64 7.13 -10.97
N GLY A 224 -11.45 6.23 -10.01
CA GLY A 224 -12.05 6.30 -8.67
C GLY A 224 -13.45 5.69 -8.60
N ASP A 225 -13.86 4.93 -9.60
CA ASP A 225 -15.17 4.27 -9.59
C ASP A 225 -15.11 2.94 -8.84
N ILE A 226 -16.18 2.60 -8.13
CA ILE A 226 -16.32 1.36 -7.40
C ILE A 226 -16.72 0.25 -8.40
N SER A 227 -15.97 -0.85 -8.40
CA SER A 227 -16.23 -2.00 -9.25
C SER A 227 -16.14 -3.30 -8.46
N VAL A 228 -16.67 -4.40 -9.02
CA VAL A 228 -16.68 -5.72 -8.40
C VAL A 228 -15.84 -6.68 -9.23
N ASN A 229 -14.90 -7.37 -8.57
CA ASN A 229 -14.09 -8.41 -9.20
C ASN A 229 -14.88 -9.71 -9.38
N LYS A 230 -15.62 -9.83 -10.48
CA LYS A 230 -16.33 -11.07 -10.86
C LYS A 230 -15.45 -12.08 -11.58
N ASN A 231 -14.24 -11.69 -11.97
CA ASN A 231 -13.29 -12.53 -12.64
C ASN A 231 -12.06 -12.74 -11.75
N LEU A 232 -11.85 -13.96 -11.30
CA LEU A 232 -10.70 -14.31 -10.44
C LEU A 232 -9.34 -13.99 -11.07
N ASN A 233 -9.30 -13.76 -12.37
CA ASN A 233 -8.10 -13.36 -13.12
C ASN A 233 -7.86 -11.84 -13.12
N THR A 234 -8.69 -11.06 -12.43
CA THR A 234 -8.45 -9.62 -12.30
C THR A 234 -7.27 -9.37 -11.37
N VAL A 235 -6.28 -8.68 -11.88
CA VAL A 235 -5.14 -8.16 -11.10
C VAL A 235 -5.42 -6.71 -10.77
N ALA A 236 -5.29 -6.35 -9.51
CA ALA A 236 -5.33 -4.96 -9.05
C ALA A 236 -4.32 -4.74 -7.93
N GLY A 237 -4.15 -3.51 -7.54
CA GLY A 237 -3.20 -3.09 -6.53
C GLY A 237 -3.61 -3.45 -5.12
N VAL A 238 -2.61 -3.48 -4.25
CA VAL A 238 -2.77 -3.64 -2.80
C VAL A 238 -2.28 -2.37 -2.12
N ARG A 239 -3.16 -1.74 -1.33
CA ARG A 239 -2.84 -0.59 -0.48
C ARG A 239 -3.03 -0.99 0.97
N PRO A 240 -1.96 -1.35 1.68
CA PRO A 240 -2.05 -1.79 3.07
C PRO A 240 -2.55 -0.70 4.01
N VAL A 241 -3.35 -1.12 4.98
CA VAL A 241 -3.83 -0.30 6.10
C VAL A 241 -3.17 -0.79 7.38
N ILE A 242 -2.57 0.12 8.13
CA ILE A 242 -1.93 -0.12 9.43
C ILE A 242 -2.57 0.74 10.51
N THR A 243 -2.47 0.30 11.75
CA THR A 243 -2.91 1.08 12.92
C THR A 243 -1.70 1.47 13.76
N ILE A 244 -1.52 2.77 13.96
CA ILE A 244 -0.44 3.35 14.77
C ILE A 244 -0.96 3.58 16.18
N ASN A 245 -0.19 3.16 17.15
CA ASN A 245 -0.54 3.25 18.56
C ASN A 245 -0.77 4.70 18.99
N TYR A 246 -1.75 4.93 19.86
CA TYR A 246 -2.12 6.26 20.36
C TYR A 246 -0.98 6.97 21.11
N ASN A 247 -0.06 6.24 21.73
CA ASN A 247 1.07 6.77 22.49
C ASN A 247 2.33 7.01 21.64
N THR A 248 2.23 6.84 20.32
CA THR A 248 3.36 7.05 19.40
C THR A 248 3.79 8.52 19.38
N GLU A 249 5.08 8.74 19.57
CA GLU A 249 5.68 10.07 19.58
C GLU A 249 5.85 10.63 18.17
N LEU A 250 5.43 11.89 17.95
CA LEU A 250 5.71 12.62 16.73
C LEU A 250 7.10 13.27 16.82
N LEU A 251 8.05 12.77 16.04
CA LEU A 251 9.42 13.29 16.04
C LEU A 251 9.55 14.58 15.21
N SER A 252 8.88 14.64 14.06
CA SER A 252 8.90 15.81 13.18
C SER A 252 7.78 15.76 12.14
N GLY A 253 7.70 16.82 11.31
CA GLY A 253 6.80 16.88 10.16
C GLY A 253 5.54 17.72 10.39
N LYS A 254 4.91 18.09 9.26
CA LYS A 254 3.67 18.90 9.21
C LYS A 254 2.50 18.13 8.61
N GLY A 255 2.73 16.92 8.13
CA GLY A 255 1.75 16.08 7.48
C GLY A 255 1.54 16.39 5.99
N THR A 256 2.32 17.26 5.37
CA THR A 256 2.27 17.48 3.91
C THR A 256 3.12 16.42 3.18
N LYS A 257 2.93 16.27 1.88
CA LYS A 257 3.70 15.29 1.09
C LYS A 257 5.21 15.57 1.12
N GLU A 258 5.59 16.84 1.08
CA GLU A 258 6.98 17.30 1.14
C GLU A 258 7.58 17.27 2.56
N ASN A 259 6.72 17.29 3.58
CA ASN A 259 7.09 17.27 4.99
C ASN A 259 6.11 16.39 5.79
N PRO A 260 6.10 15.06 5.54
CA PRO A 260 5.18 14.13 6.21
C PRO A 260 5.50 14.03 7.70
N TYR A 261 4.54 13.56 8.49
CA TYR A 261 4.80 13.18 9.87
C TYR A 261 5.83 12.07 9.92
N ILE A 262 6.79 12.19 10.84
CA ILE A 262 7.83 11.20 11.12
C ILE A 262 7.66 10.74 12.57
N ILE A 263 7.54 9.44 12.78
CA ILE A 263 7.30 8.83 14.09
C ILE A 263 8.37 7.83 14.48
N GLU A 264 9.22 7.40 13.55
CA GLU A 264 10.26 6.43 13.79
C GLU A 264 11.66 7.02 13.70
N LYS A 265 12.56 6.54 14.59
CA LYS A 265 14.00 6.72 14.46
C LYS A 265 14.60 5.39 14.02
N HIS A 266 15.25 5.39 12.88
CA HIS A 266 15.91 4.21 12.37
C HIS A 266 17.30 4.58 11.84
N ASP A 267 18.35 3.94 12.40
CA ASP A 267 19.73 4.15 12.00
C ASP A 267 20.11 3.10 10.97
N ILE A 268 20.29 3.52 9.74
CA ILE A 268 20.55 2.63 8.61
C ILE A 268 22.07 2.50 8.43
N LYS A 269 22.63 1.33 8.75
CA LYS A 269 24.08 1.03 8.65
C LYS A 269 24.39 -0.04 7.61
N THR A 270 23.47 -0.98 7.44
CA THR A 270 23.60 -2.10 6.51
C THR A 270 22.35 -2.21 5.64
N LEU A 271 22.40 -3.06 4.62
CA LEU A 271 21.21 -3.35 3.83
C LEU A 271 20.10 -4.06 4.64
N ALA A 272 20.45 -4.70 5.78
CA ALA A 272 19.44 -5.22 6.71
C ALA A 272 18.56 -4.10 7.26
N ASP A 273 19.16 -2.94 7.55
CA ASP A 273 18.47 -1.79 8.11
C ASP A 273 17.72 -0.98 7.04
N ALA A 274 18.10 -1.11 5.76
CA ALA A 274 17.47 -0.37 4.67
C ALA A 274 16.00 -0.78 4.48
N TYR A 275 15.18 0.19 4.10
CA TYR A 275 13.76 -0.06 3.81
C TYR A 275 13.55 -0.59 2.39
N VAL A 276 12.52 -1.39 2.21
CA VAL A 276 11.93 -1.61 0.89
C VAL A 276 11.50 -0.26 0.32
N ASN A 277 11.67 -0.07 -0.98
CA ASN A 277 11.53 1.21 -1.69
C ASN A 277 12.74 2.16 -1.59
N ASN A 278 13.78 1.84 -0.82
CA ASN A 278 15.05 2.56 -0.93
C ASN A 278 15.80 2.18 -2.22
N TYR A 279 16.72 3.03 -2.61
CA TYR A 279 17.54 2.86 -3.79
C TYR A 279 18.99 2.59 -3.42
N VAL A 280 19.64 1.73 -4.20
CA VAL A 280 21.02 1.27 -4.04
C VAL A 280 21.77 1.46 -5.35
N GLU A 281 22.97 2.00 -5.30
CA GLU A 281 23.91 2.01 -6.41
C GLU A 281 24.75 0.73 -6.37
N PHE A 282 24.73 -0.06 -7.44
CA PHE A 282 25.49 -1.27 -7.60
C PHE A 282 26.21 -1.23 -8.94
N ASP A 283 27.55 -1.23 -8.94
CA ASP A 283 28.40 -1.09 -10.11
C ASP A 283 27.98 0.07 -11.05
N GLY A 284 27.68 1.25 -10.46
CA GLY A 284 27.32 2.45 -11.19
C GLY A 284 25.88 2.46 -11.75
N GLN A 285 25.10 1.42 -11.49
CA GLN A 285 23.66 1.37 -11.84
C GLN A 285 22.80 1.52 -10.60
N VAL A 286 21.62 2.13 -10.75
CA VAL A 286 20.68 2.30 -9.63
C VAL A 286 19.64 1.22 -9.63
N PHE A 287 19.47 0.61 -8.46
CA PHE A 287 18.48 -0.44 -8.19
C PHE A 287 17.56 -0.02 -7.06
N LYS A 288 16.35 -0.55 -7.06
CA LYS A 288 15.36 -0.37 -6.00
C LYS A 288 15.29 -1.63 -5.14
N ILE A 289 15.27 -1.49 -3.82
CA ILE A 289 14.97 -2.60 -2.92
C ILE A 289 13.47 -2.91 -3.04
N VAL A 290 13.14 -4.11 -3.49
CA VAL A 290 11.75 -4.55 -3.74
C VAL A 290 11.29 -5.67 -2.82
N ASN A 291 12.22 -6.33 -2.13
CA ASN A 291 11.93 -7.35 -1.13
C ASN A 291 13.13 -7.55 -0.21
N LYS A 292 12.90 -8.16 0.95
CA LYS A 292 13.91 -8.54 1.93
C LYS A 292 13.55 -9.89 2.55
N ASP A 293 14.55 -10.65 2.93
CA ASP A 293 14.44 -11.81 3.82
C ASP A 293 15.51 -11.73 4.92
N ASP A 294 15.57 -12.73 5.79
CA ASP A 294 16.48 -12.75 6.95
C ASP A 294 17.97 -12.65 6.58
N GLU A 295 18.35 -12.97 5.35
CA GLU A 295 19.74 -13.05 4.91
C GLU A 295 20.06 -12.11 3.74
N SER A 296 19.05 -11.63 3.02
CA SER A 296 19.27 -10.91 1.76
C SER A 296 18.26 -9.82 1.47
N VAL A 297 18.64 -8.91 0.57
CA VAL A 297 17.74 -7.95 -0.07
C VAL A 297 17.63 -8.22 -1.55
N LYS A 298 16.43 -8.09 -2.10
CA LYS A 298 16.15 -8.18 -3.53
C LYS A 298 16.21 -6.81 -4.16
N LEU A 299 17.13 -6.62 -5.09
CA LEU A 299 17.33 -5.41 -5.87
C LEU A 299 16.73 -5.57 -7.26
N ALA A 300 16.00 -4.58 -7.73
CA ALA A 300 15.47 -4.51 -9.08
C ALA A 300 15.99 -3.28 -9.81
N SER A 301 16.42 -3.44 -11.07
CA SER A 301 16.90 -2.30 -11.88
C SER A 301 15.80 -1.23 -12.00
N VAL A 302 16.16 0.05 -11.84
CA VAL A 302 15.20 1.18 -11.98
C VAL A 302 14.78 1.37 -13.43
N GLU A 303 15.67 1.08 -14.37
CA GLU A 303 15.41 1.20 -15.80
C GLU A 303 15.35 -0.16 -16.48
N VAL A 304 14.69 -0.24 -17.62
CA VAL A 304 14.79 -1.41 -18.52
C VAL A 304 16.22 -1.60 -19.00
N LEU A 305 16.61 -2.84 -19.20
CA LEU A 305 17.94 -3.15 -19.70
C LEU A 305 18.14 -2.53 -21.08
N LYS A 306 19.40 -2.18 -21.39
CA LYS A 306 19.79 -1.54 -22.63
C LYS A 306 20.66 -2.47 -23.49
N ASP A 307 20.51 -2.31 -24.80
CA ASP A 307 21.43 -2.82 -25.82
C ASP A 307 21.91 -1.63 -26.65
N GLY A 308 23.06 -1.10 -26.31
CA GLY A 308 23.52 0.22 -26.78
C GLY A 308 22.59 1.34 -26.32
N GLU A 309 22.07 2.12 -27.25
CA GLU A 309 21.13 3.20 -26.96
C GLU A 309 19.65 2.74 -26.88
N ASN A 310 19.35 1.52 -27.34
CA ASN A 310 18.00 1.00 -27.39
C ASN A 310 17.65 0.19 -26.13
N ASN A 311 16.34 0.01 -25.87
CA ASN A 311 15.90 -0.93 -24.89
C ASN A 311 16.23 -2.36 -25.35
N TYR A 312 16.68 -3.21 -24.42
CA TYR A 312 16.84 -4.63 -24.68
C TYR A 312 15.47 -5.32 -24.67
N GLU A 313 15.02 -5.71 -25.84
CA GLU A 313 13.79 -6.46 -26.05
C GLU A 313 14.12 -7.90 -26.47
N THR A 314 13.40 -8.84 -25.89
CA THR A 314 13.57 -10.26 -26.20
C THR A 314 12.29 -11.03 -25.93
N TYR A 315 12.24 -12.30 -26.35
CA TYR A 315 11.18 -13.22 -25.96
C TYR A 315 11.56 -13.99 -24.68
N PHE A 316 10.56 -14.38 -23.89
CA PHE A 316 10.78 -15.08 -22.64
C PHE A 316 11.37 -16.48 -22.87
N SER A 317 10.68 -17.30 -23.67
CA SER A 317 11.05 -18.66 -23.99
C SER A 317 10.30 -19.13 -25.26
N LYS A 318 10.76 -20.23 -25.87
CA LYS A 318 10.03 -20.91 -26.96
C LYS A 318 9.19 -22.09 -26.51
N THR A 319 9.34 -22.54 -25.26
CA THR A 319 8.83 -23.84 -24.85
C THR A 319 8.13 -23.84 -23.50
N THR A 320 8.31 -22.82 -22.64
CA THR A 320 7.79 -22.82 -21.30
C THR A 320 7.67 -21.40 -20.73
N ASN A 321 6.65 -21.16 -19.94
CA ASN A 321 6.50 -19.94 -19.15
C ASN A 321 7.18 -20.02 -17.76
N LYS A 322 7.98 -21.05 -17.50
CA LYS A 322 8.78 -21.20 -16.29
C LYS A 322 10.13 -20.49 -16.45
N TYR A 323 10.57 -19.78 -15.42
CA TYR A 323 11.92 -19.21 -15.39
C TYR A 323 12.93 -20.30 -15.00
N VAL A 324 13.49 -20.93 -15.99
CA VAL A 324 14.40 -22.07 -15.83
C VAL A 324 15.74 -21.80 -16.49
N LYS A 325 16.79 -22.47 -16.01
CA LYS A 325 18.08 -22.50 -16.69
C LYS A 325 17.89 -22.91 -18.15
N ASN A 326 18.52 -22.19 -19.06
CA ASN A 326 18.43 -22.39 -20.53
C ASN A 326 17.13 -21.85 -21.17
N SER A 327 16.24 -21.14 -20.49
CA SER A 327 15.29 -20.28 -21.19
C SER A 327 16.03 -19.11 -21.85
N ASN A 328 15.46 -18.54 -22.91
CA ASN A 328 16.13 -17.47 -23.65
C ASN A 328 16.54 -16.31 -22.73
N ILE A 329 15.58 -15.82 -21.95
CA ILE A 329 15.81 -14.69 -21.05
C ILE A 329 16.79 -15.03 -19.91
N SER A 330 16.74 -16.26 -19.35
CA SER A 330 17.67 -16.66 -18.29
C SER A 330 19.10 -16.79 -18.78
N ASN A 331 19.31 -17.25 -20.01
CA ASN A 331 20.63 -17.33 -20.63
C ASN A 331 21.27 -15.95 -20.79
N TYR A 332 20.50 -14.95 -21.22
CA TYR A 332 21.00 -13.58 -21.31
C TYR A 332 21.31 -13.01 -19.95
N LEU A 333 20.37 -13.10 -19.01
CA LEU A 333 20.52 -12.52 -17.68
C LEU A 333 21.67 -13.14 -16.88
N ASN A 334 21.84 -14.46 -16.93
CA ASN A 334 22.89 -15.17 -16.19
C ASN A 334 24.16 -15.43 -17.00
N GLY A 335 24.21 -14.96 -18.24
CA GLY A 335 25.37 -14.97 -19.11
C GLY A 335 25.91 -13.56 -19.33
N THR A 336 25.50 -12.93 -20.42
CA THR A 336 26.03 -11.63 -20.85
C THR A 336 25.82 -10.55 -19.80
N TYR A 337 24.60 -10.42 -19.25
CA TYR A 337 24.28 -9.37 -18.31
C TYR A 337 24.98 -9.56 -16.95
N LEU A 338 24.99 -10.77 -16.39
CA LEU A 338 25.73 -11.07 -15.15
C LEU A 338 27.22 -10.77 -15.30
N ASN A 339 27.81 -11.08 -16.44
CA ASN A 339 29.23 -10.85 -16.68
C ASN A 339 29.60 -9.37 -16.92
N SER A 340 28.62 -8.48 -17.06
CA SER A 340 28.84 -7.04 -17.11
C SER A 340 29.07 -6.41 -15.73
N PHE A 341 28.76 -7.12 -14.65
CA PHE A 341 29.01 -6.65 -13.29
C PHE A 341 30.43 -6.97 -12.84
N GLU A 342 31.13 -5.96 -12.32
CA GLU A 342 32.42 -6.12 -11.65
C GLU A 342 32.26 -6.87 -10.32
N SER A 343 31.21 -6.53 -9.58
CA SER A 343 30.89 -7.06 -8.24
C SER A 343 29.95 -8.29 -8.31
N LYS A 344 29.93 -9.04 -9.40
CA LYS A 344 29.04 -10.21 -9.60
C LYS A 344 29.14 -11.28 -8.52
N ASP A 345 30.24 -11.31 -7.76
CA ASP A 345 30.43 -12.28 -6.68
C ASP A 345 29.58 -11.93 -5.43
N LEU A 346 29.17 -10.66 -5.27
CA LEU A 346 28.21 -10.24 -4.26
C LEU A 346 26.77 -10.64 -4.60
N ILE A 347 26.50 -11.01 -5.86
CA ILE A 347 25.16 -11.45 -6.30
C ILE A 347 24.96 -12.91 -5.88
N LEU A 348 23.98 -13.15 -5.04
CA LEU A 348 23.67 -14.46 -4.48
C LEU A 348 22.96 -15.35 -5.50
N GLU A 349 23.28 -16.63 -5.48
CA GLU A 349 22.55 -17.64 -6.23
C GLU A 349 21.38 -18.13 -5.38
N LYS A 350 20.16 -17.76 -5.76
CA LYS A 350 18.92 -18.11 -5.04
C LYS A 350 17.90 -18.80 -5.95
N PRO A 351 16.97 -19.57 -5.37
CA PRO A 351 15.81 -20.04 -6.13
C PRO A 351 14.91 -18.85 -6.47
N TRP A 352 14.43 -18.82 -7.74
CA TRP A 352 13.55 -17.76 -8.22
C TRP A 352 12.09 -18.19 -8.13
N TYR A 353 11.32 -17.35 -7.50
CA TYR A 353 9.91 -17.58 -7.33
C TYR A 353 9.13 -17.20 -8.58
N VAL A 354 8.55 -18.20 -9.22
CA VAL A 354 7.82 -17.99 -10.49
C VAL A 354 6.30 -17.96 -10.28
N GLY A 355 5.82 -18.25 -9.07
CA GLY A 355 4.42 -18.35 -8.74
C GLY A 355 3.71 -19.52 -9.45
N ASN A 356 2.71 -20.08 -8.82
CA ASN A 356 1.76 -20.94 -9.47
C ASN A 356 0.34 -20.40 -9.22
N LEU A 357 -0.11 -19.55 -10.12
CA LEU A 357 -1.42 -18.90 -10.00
C LEU A 357 -2.58 -19.89 -10.15
N GLU A 358 -2.36 -21.07 -10.73
CA GLU A 358 -3.37 -22.12 -10.88
C GLU A 358 -3.73 -22.79 -9.55
N LEU A 359 -2.78 -22.87 -8.62
CA LEU A 359 -2.96 -23.54 -7.33
C LEU A 359 -3.25 -22.57 -6.18
N GLY A 360 -3.39 -21.31 -6.50
CA GLY A 360 -3.55 -20.29 -5.52
C GLY A 360 -2.24 -19.62 -5.14
N ALA A 361 -2.29 -18.32 -4.94
CA ALA A 361 -1.14 -17.48 -4.70
C ALA A 361 -0.43 -17.74 -3.36
N LEU A 362 -0.85 -18.71 -2.59
CA LEU A 362 -0.07 -19.25 -1.47
C LEU A 362 1.31 -19.70 -1.91
N ASP A 363 1.44 -20.16 -3.15
CA ASP A 363 2.72 -20.51 -3.73
C ASP A 363 3.63 -19.28 -3.94
N TYR A 364 3.12 -18.05 -3.85
CA TYR A 364 3.97 -16.87 -3.79
C TYR A 364 4.83 -16.80 -2.54
N ILE A 365 4.37 -17.40 -1.48
CA ILE A 365 5.00 -17.32 -0.16
C ILE A 365 5.72 -18.63 0.15
N ASN A 366 5.29 -19.73 -0.46
CA ASN A 366 5.78 -21.07 -0.19
C ASN A 366 6.82 -21.56 -1.19
N LYS A 367 7.76 -22.29 -0.65
CA LYS A 367 8.97 -22.83 -1.28
C LYS A 367 8.73 -23.46 -2.67
N TYR A 368 9.48 -23.00 -3.60
CA TYR A 368 9.61 -23.33 -4.98
C TYR A 368 9.95 -24.78 -5.23
N LYS A 369 9.03 -25.57 -5.67
CA LYS A 369 9.34 -26.92 -6.14
C LYS A 369 9.92 -26.90 -7.56
N GLU A 370 9.87 -25.77 -8.28
CA GLU A 370 10.11 -25.75 -9.72
C GLU A 370 11.04 -24.63 -10.22
N SER A 371 11.70 -23.86 -9.35
CA SER A 371 12.65 -22.83 -9.79
C SER A 371 14.08 -23.32 -9.86
N SER A 372 14.80 -22.92 -10.91
CA SER A 372 16.25 -23.06 -10.94
C SER A 372 16.91 -22.08 -9.98
N LYS A 373 18.00 -22.51 -9.32
CA LYS A 373 18.87 -21.56 -8.63
C LYS A 373 19.66 -20.79 -9.68
N LEU A 374 19.50 -19.48 -9.67
CA LEU A 374 20.13 -18.56 -10.62
C LEU A 374 20.51 -17.28 -9.88
N LYS A 375 21.55 -16.58 -10.36
CA LYS A 375 21.99 -15.32 -9.77
C LYS A 375 21.06 -14.16 -10.11
N ILE A 376 20.64 -14.04 -11.37
CA ILE A 376 19.78 -12.95 -11.84
C ILE A 376 18.47 -13.50 -12.36
N GLY A 377 17.39 -12.83 -12.01
CA GLY A 377 16.04 -13.07 -12.50
C GLY A 377 15.30 -11.78 -12.81
N MET A 378 14.00 -11.78 -12.61
CA MET A 378 13.10 -10.67 -12.86
C MET A 378 12.12 -10.51 -11.67
N LEU A 379 11.32 -9.45 -11.72
CA LEU A 379 10.25 -9.22 -10.74
C LEU A 379 9.08 -10.16 -10.97
N GLY A 380 8.47 -10.61 -9.87
CA GLY A 380 7.14 -11.20 -9.87
C GLY A 380 6.07 -10.15 -9.56
N LEU A 381 4.80 -10.45 -9.86
CA LEU A 381 3.68 -9.55 -9.52
C LEU A 381 3.58 -9.29 -8.01
N ALA A 382 4.01 -10.24 -7.19
CA ALA A 382 3.97 -10.13 -5.73
C ALA A 382 5.15 -9.34 -5.13
N ASP A 383 6.14 -8.93 -5.93
CA ASP A 383 7.22 -8.06 -5.45
C ASP A 383 6.68 -6.67 -5.16
N MET A 384 7.27 -5.97 -4.20
CA MET A 384 6.82 -4.64 -3.81
C MET A 384 7.19 -3.60 -4.86
N PHE A 385 6.26 -2.63 -5.07
CA PHE A 385 6.43 -1.50 -6.00
C PHE A 385 6.63 -1.93 -7.46
N VAL A 386 6.08 -3.09 -7.82
CA VAL A 386 6.18 -3.65 -9.17
C VAL A 386 5.48 -2.78 -10.23
N GLN A 387 4.46 -2.01 -9.86
CA GLN A 387 3.73 -1.13 -10.79
C GLN A 387 4.55 0.06 -11.31
N ASP A 388 5.68 0.40 -10.68
CA ASP A 388 6.59 1.45 -11.17
C ASP A 388 7.38 1.03 -12.42
N LEU A 389 7.18 -0.19 -12.90
CA LEU A 389 8.06 -0.88 -13.84
C LEU A 389 7.34 -1.16 -15.17
N ASN A 390 7.30 -0.18 -16.04
CA ASN A 390 6.47 -0.13 -17.23
C ASN A 390 6.93 -1.04 -18.38
N ASN A 391 5.99 -1.64 -19.14
CA ASN A 391 6.20 -2.46 -20.36
C ASN A 391 7.23 -3.58 -20.23
N ILE A 392 7.18 -4.33 -19.14
CA ILE A 392 8.19 -5.33 -18.82
C ILE A 392 7.61 -6.72 -18.66
N PHE A 393 8.46 -7.71 -18.92
CA PHE A 393 8.25 -9.06 -18.43
C PHE A 393 8.22 -9.09 -16.90
N THR A 394 7.33 -9.94 -16.38
CA THR A 394 7.45 -10.45 -15.02
C THR A 394 7.91 -11.90 -15.04
N ILE A 395 8.34 -12.41 -13.89
CA ILE A 395 8.59 -13.83 -13.70
C ILE A 395 7.30 -14.63 -13.44
N SER A 396 6.18 -13.93 -13.22
CA SER A 396 4.87 -14.50 -12.92
C SER A 396 4.22 -15.08 -14.17
N ARG A 397 3.78 -16.33 -14.07
CA ARG A 397 3.09 -17.03 -15.16
C ARG A 397 1.66 -16.55 -15.33
N GLY A 398 1.15 -16.60 -16.56
CA GLY A 398 -0.28 -16.50 -16.80
C GLY A 398 -1.01 -17.75 -16.30
N ILE A 399 -2.26 -17.58 -15.87
CA ILE A 399 -3.09 -18.70 -15.40
C ILE A 399 -3.84 -19.42 -16.53
N GLU A 400 -3.92 -18.80 -17.69
CA GLU A 400 -4.74 -19.28 -18.81
C GLU A 400 -4.08 -20.42 -19.57
N SER A 401 -2.74 -20.40 -19.66
CA SER A 401 -1.98 -21.36 -20.46
C SER A 401 -0.51 -21.42 -20.07
N SER A 402 0.18 -22.53 -20.38
CA SER A 402 1.62 -22.74 -20.16
C SER A 402 2.52 -21.94 -21.10
N ASP A 403 1.94 -21.30 -22.11
CA ASP A 403 2.65 -20.52 -23.13
C ASP A 403 2.42 -19.00 -23.01
N VAL A 404 1.83 -18.54 -21.88
CA VAL A 404 1.67 -17.13 -21.58
C VAL A 404 2.40 -16.72 -20.31
N ILE A 405 2.85 -15.49 -20.28
CA ILE A 405 3.54 -14.83 -19.17
C ILE A 405 2.84 -13.51 -18.84
N MET A 406 2.94 -13.07 -17.61
CA MET A 406 2.36 -11.79 -17.18
C MET A 406 3.29 -10.64 -17.56
N ILE A 407 2.71 -9.60 -18.16
CA ILE A 407 3.38 -8.39 -18.60
C ILE A 407 2.75 -7.19 -17.88
N ILE A 408 3.57 -6.24 -17.47
CA ILE A 408 3.12 -4.95 -16.94
C ILE A 408 3.26 -3.90 -18.04
N LYS A 409 2.15 -3.23 -18.37
CA LYS A 409 2.13 -2.14 -19.34
C LYS A 409 2.68 -0.83 -18.78
N GLU A 410 2.88 0.12 -19.67
CA GLU A 410 3.35 1.48 -19.35
C GLU A 410 2.39 2.22 -18.40
N ASP A 411 1.09 1.95 -18.50
CA ASP A 411 0.07 2.49 -17.60
C ASP A 411 -0.05 1.74 -16.25
N GLY A 412 0.84 0.78 -15.98
CA GLY A 412 0.83 -0.07 -14.78
C GLY A 412 -0.20 -1.19 -14.81
N THR A 413 -0.98 -1.35 -15.89
CA THR A 413 -1.91 -2.46 -16.01
C THR A 413 -1.18 -3.77 -16.36
N VAL A 414 -1.78 -4.89 -15.98
CA VAL A 414 -1.22 -6.23 -16.17
C VAL A 414 -2.05 -6.99 -17.19
N PHE A 415 -1.39 -7.72 -18.08
CA PHE A 415 -2.03 -8.61 -19.04
C PHE A 415 -1.20 -9.86 -19.30
N SER A 416 -1.81 -10.92 -19.81
CA SER A 416 -1.12 -12.12 -20.29
C SER A 416 -0.70 -11.94 -21.74
N ASP A 417 0.53 -12.34 -22.06
CA ASP A 417 1.00 -12.39 -23.46
C ASP A 417 1.81 -13.65 -23.73
N ALA A 418 1.94 -14.00 -25.02
CA ALA A 418 2.67 -15.18 -25.43
C ALA A 418 4.15 -15.08 -25.07
N ILE A 419 4.70 -16.16 -24.53
CA ILE A 419 6.14 -16.26 -24.16
C ILE A 419 7.10 -16.05 -25.33
N SER A 420 6.61 -16.14 -26.55
CA SER A 420 7.37 -15.94 -27.80
C SER A 420 7.38 -14.48 -28.27
N ASN A 421 6.57 -13.60 -27.70
CA ASN A 421 6.54 -12.19 -28.03
C ASN A 421 7.69 -11.44 -27.33
N ASN A 422 8.19 -10.39 -27.98
CA ASN A 422 9.25 -9.56 -27.42
C ASN A 422 8.69 -8.49 -26.50
N HIS A 423 9.33 -8.34 -25.35
CA HIS A 423 9.08 -7.27 -24.39
C HIS A 423 10.37 -6.78 -23.75
N ASN A 424 10.31 -5.63 -23.11
CA ASN A 424 11.40 -5.09 -22.34
C ASN A 424 11.72 -5.97 -21.11
N VAL A 425 12.96 -5.92 -20.67
CA VAL A 425 13.46 -6.69 -19.53
C VAL A 425 13.92 -5.76 -18.43
N ARG A 426 13.54 -6.06 -17.19
CA ARG A 426 14.11 -5.48 -15.98
C ARG A 426 14.68 -6.59 -15.13
N SER A 427 15.94 -6.42 -14.76
CA SER A 427 16.63 -7.40 -13.95
C SER A 427 16.29 -7.25 -12.47
N ALA A 428 16.38 -8.37 -11.77
CA ALA A 428 16.41 -8.39 -10.31
C ALA A 428 17.43 -9.42 -9.82
N PHE A 429 18.04 -9.17 -8.65
CA PHE A 429 18.96 -10.11 -8.03
C PHE A 429 19.00 -9.90 -6.51
N TYR A 430 19.57 -10.83 -5.80
CA TYR A 430 19.72 -10.78 -4.36
C TYR A 430 21.18 -10.52 -3.97
N VAL A 431 21.37 -9.70 -2.96
CA VAL A 431 22.66 -9.48 -2.28
C VAL A 431 22.49 -9.69 -0.78
N SER A 432 23.60 -9.96 -0.08
CA SER A 432 23.57 -10.12 1.38
C SER A 432 23.04 -8.86 2.06
N ASN A 433 22.18 -9.00 3.04
CA ASN A 433 21.71 -7.89 3.87
C ASN A 433 22.78 -7.39 4.86
N LYS A 434 23.90 -8.11 5.03
CA LYS A 434 25.06 -7.73 5.85
C LYS A 434 26.00 -6.71 5.17
N ILE A 435 25.76 -6.36 3.90
CA ILE A 435 26.56 -5.35 3.20
C ILE A 435 26.36 -4.00 3.89
N GLU A 436 27.46 -3.36 4.27
CA GLU A 436 27.46 -2.03 4.89
C GLU A 436 27.09 -0.94 3.88
N ILE A 437 26.46 0.11 4.36
CA ILE A 437 26.15 1.32 3.60
C ILE A 437 27.22 2.36 3.90
N ALA A 438 28.01 2.69 2.89
CA ALA A 438 29.09 3.66 3.01
C ALA A 438 28.60 5.11 2.97
N SER A 439 27.55 5.39 2.19
CA SER A 439 26.97 6.73 2.05
C SER A 439 25.62 6.68 1.32
N GLY A 440 24.95 7.85 1.19
CA GLY A 440 23.64 8.00 0.60
C GLY A 440 22.55 8.01 1.65
N ASP A 441 21.32 8.39 1.22
CA ASP A 441 20.13 8.43 2.08
C ASP A 441 19.03 7.45 1.61
N GLY A 442 19.34 6.63 0.59
CA GLY A 442 18.43 5.67 0.00
C GLY A 442 17.34 6.27 -0.89
N SER A 443 17.39 7.57 -1.18
CA SER A 443 16.53 8.19 -2.18
C SER A 443 17.05 7.92 -3.60
N LEU A 444 16.20 8.09 -4.61
CA LEU A 444 16.62 7.98 -6.02
C LEU A 444 17.72 8.99 -6.39
N LYS A 445 17.74 10.16 -5.75
CA LYS A 445 18.74 11.21 -6.00
C LYS A 445 20.06 10.96 -5.26
N SER A 446 20.02 10.20 -4.18
CA SER A 446 21.17 9.87 -3.32
C SER A 446 21.04 8.41 -2.89
N PRO A 447 21.16 7.44 -3.83
CA PRO A 447 21.05 6.03 -3.51
C PRO A 447 22.14 5.59 -2.54
N PHE A 448 21.88 4.55 -1.77
CA PHE A 448 22.89 3.96 -0.92
C PHE A 448 24.07 3.46 -1.73
N LYS A 449 25.28 3.88 -1.38
CA LYS A 449 26.52 3.32 -1.90
C LYS A 449 27.00 2.23 -0.97
N LEU A 450 27.34 1.10 -1.54
CA LEU A 450 27.72 -0.10 -0.80
C LEU A 450 29.17 0.02 -0.31
N GLY A 451 29.41 -0.44 0.90
CA GLY A 451 30.71 -0.63 1.54
C GLY A 451 31.18 -2.08 1.49
N GLY A 452 31.92 -2.51 2.49
CA GLY A 452 32.32 -3.90 2.68
C GLY A 452 31.18 -4.77 3.22
N VAL A 453 31.42 -6.07 3.27
CA VAL A 453 30.55 -7.00 3.99
C VAL A 453 30.97 -7.00 5.45
N LYS A 454 30.01 -6.81 6.35
CA LYS A 454 30.28 -6.90 7.79
C LYS A 454 30.62 -8.35 8.15
N ASP A 455 31.84 -8.61 8.59
CA ASP A 455 32.23 -9.90 9.12
C ASP A 455 31.47 -10.16 10.43
N GLU A 456 31.03 -11.40 10.63
CA GLU A 456 30.53 -11.82 11.95
C GLU A 456 31.72 -11.76 12.91
N GLU A 457 31.74 -10.78 13.82
CA GLU A 457 32.63 -10.85 14.97
C GLU A 457 32.26 -12.14 15.71
N SER A 458 33.22 -13.04 15.78
CA SER A 458 33.13 -14.26 16.59
C SER A 458 32.94 -13.84 18.06
N GLU A 459 31.69 -13.95 18.54
CA GLU A 459 31.42 -13.92 19.97
C GLU A 459 31.96 -15.16 20.67
#